data_c660ae816880944b83f13721f6a794cb
#
_entry.id   c660ae816880944b83f13721f6a794cb
#
_cell.length_a   1.000
_cell.length_b   1.000
_cell.length_c   1.000
_cell.angle_alpha   90.00
_cell.angle_beta   90.00
_cell.angle_gamma   90.00
#
_symmetry.space_group_name_H-M   'P 1'
#
loop_
_entity.id
_entity.type
_entity.pdbx_description
1 polymer ?
#
loop_
_entity_poly.entity_id
_entity_poly.type
_entity_poly.pdbx_seq_one_letter_code
_entity_poly.pdbx_strand_id
1 'polypeptide(L)'
;MKRRELLVALAAGALAEGSTGLAQASQANFTGQIDLPKPNLKGTMSLEEAIEKRRSVRRFAPKPLPVEAIGQLLWAGQGITSSDGKRAAPAAGALYALELYVVAPTEVMHYLPDGHRAETRATHDLRPELRALAVNQASVEAAPALLVVAADPSRLTARYGGRANLYADLEVAHATQNMLLQVVTLGLVAVTVGAVDGAPAARKLGLPHGQTVVYLIPVGFPV
;
A
#
# COMPACT_ATOMS: atom_id res chain seq x y z
N MET A 1 -20.25 -72.86 11.41
CA MET A 1 -19.62 -73.32 12.70
C MET A 1 -18.56 -72.35 13.13
N LYS A 2 -18.72 -71.76 14.34
CA LYS A 2 -17.73 -71.23 15.30
C LYS A 2 -16.73 -70.18 14.81
N ARG A 3 -16.98 -68.90 15.12
CA ARG A 3 -16.44 -68.06 16.21
C ARG A 3 -14.99 -68.32 16.57
N ARG A 4 -14.14 -67.24 16.42
CA ARG A 4 -13.20 -66.84 17.52
C ARG A 4 -12.80 -65.36 17.31
N GLU A 5 -13.20 -64.57 18.28
CA GLU A 5 -12.72 -63.22 18.56
C GLU A 5 -11.27 -63.29 19.03
N LEU A 6 -10.48 -62.31 18.65
CA LEU A 6 -9.24 -62.02 19.37
C LEU A 6 -9.13 -60.49 19.51
N LEU A 7 -9.36 -60.07 20.74
CA LEU A 7 -9.03 -58.75 21.27
C LEU A 7 -7.52 -58.54 21.20
N VAL A 8 -7.11 -57.41 20.62
CA VAL A 8 -5.76 -56.87 20.88
C VAL A 8 -5.90 -55.46 21.41
N ALA A 9 -5.28 -55.25 22.56
CA ALA A 9 -5.35 -54.08 23.40
C ALA A 9 -4.79 -52.81 22.73
N LEU A 10 -5.48 -51.69 22.97
CA LEU A 10 -5.00 -50.33 22.71
C LEU A 10 -3.79 -50.05 23.67
N ALA A 11 -2.65 -49.72 23.08
CA ALA A 11 -1.61 -48.93 23.73
C ALA A 11 -1.81 -47.48 23.31
N ALA A 12 -2.30 -46.64 24.20
CA ALA A 12 -2.39 -45.20 24.05
C ALA A 12 -0.98 -44.61 24.16
N GLY A 13 -0.37 -44.30 23.03
CA GLY A 13 0.82 -43.45 22.96
C GLY A 13 0.37 -41.98 22.79
N ALA A 14 0.45 -41.19 23.86
CA ALA A 14 0.27 -39.77 23.80
C ALA A 14 1.41 -39.14 23.00
N LEU A 15 1.15 -38.79 21.75
CA LEU A 15 1.99 -37.88 21.00
C LEU A 15 1.61 -36.46 21.44
N ALA A 16 2.54 -35.83 22.19
CA ALA A 16 2.50 -34.43 22.49
C ALA A 16 2.60 -33.64 21.14
N GLU A 17 1.50 -33.17 20.66
CA GLU A 17 1.49 -32.17 19.57
C GLU A 17 2.10 -30.87 20.10
N GLY A 18 3.37 -30.66 19.77
CA GLY A 18 3.99 -29.37 19.87
C GLY A 18 3.30 -28.42 18.87
N SER A 19 2.28 -27.70 19.35
CA SER A 19 1.71 -26.58 18.59
C SER A 19 2.78 -25.49 18.48
N THR A 20 3.56 -25.53 17.40
CA THR A 20 4.27 -24.34 16.92
C THR A 20 3.19 -23.33 16.50
N GLY A 21 2.82 -22.47 17.44
CA GLY A 21 2.00 -21.30 17.19
C GLY A 21 2.74 -20.40 16.21
N LEU A 22 2.51 -20.60 14.93
CA LEU A 22 2.73 -19.57 13.94
C LEU A 22 1.81 -18.42 14.36
N ALA A 23 2.40 -17.37 14.92
CA ALA A 23 1.72 -16.12 15.16
C ALA A 23 1.14 -15.68 13.82
N GLN A 24 -0.15 -15.91 13.61
CA GLN A 24 -0.91 -15.29 12.51
C GLN A 24 -0.75 -13.79 12.72
N ALA A 25 0.02 -13.16 11.82
CA ALA A 25 0.05 -11.71 11.75
C ALA A 25 -1.39 -11.25 11.60
N SER A 26 -1.91 -10.58 12.63
CA SER A 26 -3.25 -10.02 12.63
C SER A 26 -3.37 -9.13 11.39
N GLN A 27 -4.20 -9.52 10.44
CA GLN A 27 -4.56 -8.64 9.33
C GLN A 27 -5.16 -7.39 9.94
N ALA A 28 -4.70 -6.21 9.47
CA ALA A 28 -5.19 -4.95 10.00
C ALA A 28 -6.69 -4.84 9.74
N ASN A 29 -7.47 -4.88 10.80
CA ASN A 29 -8.92 -4.71 10.69
C ASN A 29 -9.21 -3.23 10.46
N PHE A 30 -9.55 -2.87 9.24
CA PHE A 30 -10.15 -1.57 8.94
C PHE A 30 -11.55 -1.54 9.53
N THR A 31 -11.87 -0.50 10.30
CA THR A 31 -13.12 -0.39 11.06
C THR A 31 -14.00 0.75 10.57
N GLY A 32 -13.45 1.66 9.78
CA GLY A 32 -14.16 2.78 9.18
C GLY A 32 -14.06 2.74 7.65
N GLN A 33 -14.96 3.47 7.02
CA GLN A 33 -14.92 3.73 5.58
C GLN A 33 -15.34 5.17 5.33
N ILE A 34 -14.66 5.83 4.39
CA ILE A 34 -15.00 7.18 3.95
C ILE A 34 -15.10 7.23 2.43
N ASP A 35 -16.05 8.03 1.93
CA ASP A 35 -16.07 8.42 0.53
C ASP A 35 -15.07 9.55 0.34
N LEU A 36 -14.18 9.39 -0.63
CA LEU A 36 -13.23 10.45 -0.97
C LEU A 36 -13.89 11.50 -1.87
N PRO A 37 -13.47 12.78 -1.76
CA PRO A 37 -13.97 13.82 -2.63
C PRO A 37 -13.73 13.47 -4.11
N LYS A 38 -14.70 13.79 -4.97
CA LYS A 38 -14.57 13.52 -6.41
C LYS A 38 -13.30 14.13 -6.98
N PRO A 39 -12.53 13.37 -7.78
CA PRO A 39 -11.28 13.87 -8.34
C PRO A 39 -11.53 15.04 -9.30
N ASN A 40 -10.66 16.03 -9.24
CA ASN A 40 -10.65 17.13 -10.19
C ASN A 40 -9.95 16.67 -11.48
N LEU A 41 -10.67 16.70 -12.59
CA LEU A 41 -10.17 16.29 -13.91
C LEU A 41 -9.58 17.46 -14.72
N LYS A 42 -9.65 18.69 -14.19
CA LYS A 42 -9.15 19.90 -14.86
C LYS A 42 -8.22 20.66 -13.91
N GLY A 43 -6.91 20.44 -14.09
CA GLY A 43 -5.89 21.22 -13.39
C GLY A 43 -5.63 22.57 -14.07
N THR A 44 -4.95 23.45 -13.35
CA THR A 44 -4.47 24.76 -13.87
C THR A 44 -3.04 24.72 -14.40
N MET A 45 -2.29 23.67 -14.07
CA MET A 45 -0.90 23.44 -14.49
C MET A 45 -0.87 22.43 -15.63
N SER A 46 -0.05 22.67 -16.66
CA SER A 46 0.12 21.70 -17.75
C SER A 46 0.93 20.49 -17.30
N LEU A 47 0.82 19.39 -18.05
CA LEU A 47 1.63 18.19 -17.80
C LEU A 47 3.12 18.49 -17.93
N GLU A 48 3.50 19.26 -18.95
CA GLU A 48 4.88 19.66 -19.23
C GLU A 48 5.47 20.46 -18.08
N GLU A 49 4.70 21.41 -17.56
CA GLU A 49 5.09 22.20 -16.39
C GLU A 49 5.23 21.34 -15.12
N ALA A 50 4.34 20.38 -14.91
CA ALA A 50 4.45 19.45 -13.79
C ALA A 50 5.69 18.56 -13.91
N ILE A 51 6.02 18.08 -15.11
CA ILE A 51 7.22 17.31 -15.38
C ILE A 51 8.48 18.16 -15.11
N GLU A 52 8.51 19.40 -15.60
CA GLU A 52 9.62 20.33 -15.42
C GLU A 52 9.85 20.66 -13.94
N LYS A 53 8.80 20.88 -13.15
CA LYS A 53 8.87 21.32 -11.77
C LYS A 53 9.08 20.19 -10.75
N ARG A 54 8.75 18.94 -11.11
CA ARG A 54 8.85 17.82 -10.17
C ARG A 54 10.29 17.66 -9.64
N ARG A 55 10.44 17.74 -8.31
CA ARG A 55 11.72 17.50 -7.60
C ARG A 55 11.48 16.59 -6.40
N SER A 56 12.54 15.88 -5.98
CA SER A 56 12.54 15.11 -4.73
C SER A 56 12.84 16.03 -3.56
N VAL A 57 11.80 16.38 -2.79
CA VAL A 57 11.88 17.28 -1.64
C VAL A 57 11.68 16.48 -0.36
N ARG A 58 12.52 16.74 0.66
CA ARG A 58 12.58 15.96 1.91
C ARG A 58 12.27 16.78 3.17
N ARG A 59 11.89 18.05 3.00
CA ARG A 59 11.46 18.93 4.08
C ARG A 59 10.03 19.38 3.83
N PHE A 60 9.23 19.35 4.87
CA PHE A 60 7.79 19.59 4.80
C PHE A 60 7.36 20.58 5.88
N ALA A 61 6.40 21.42 5.58
CA ALA A 61 5.72 22.22 6.60
C ALA A 61 4.89 21.29 7.50
N PRO A 62 4.79 21.58 8.81
CA PRO A 62 4.02 20.77 9.77
C PRO A 62 2.52 21.05 9.62
N LYS A 63 1.99 20.85 8.44
CA LYS A 63 0.59 21.10 8.09
C LYS A 63 -0.04 19.82 7.56
N PRO A 64 -1.16 19.32 8.14
CA PRO A 64 -1.86 18.16 7.64
C PRO A 64 -2.30 18.34 6.19
N LEU A 65 -2.34 17.23 5.45
CA LEU A 65 -2.91 17.22 4.11
C LEU A 65 -4.45 17.20 4.21
N PRO A 66 -5.15 18.00 3.39
CA PRO A 66 -6.59 17.90 3.27
C PRO A 66 -7.00 16.60 2.56
N VAL A 67 -8.17 16.08 2.91
CA VAL A 67 -8.68 14.82 2.33
C VAL A 67 -8.85 14.91 0.81
N GLU A 68 -9.14 16.09 0.29
CA GLU A 68 -9.22 16.38 -1.15
C GLU A 68 -7.88 16.11 -1.86
N ALA A 69 -6.78 16.53 -1.25
CA ALA A 69 -5.44 16.27 -1.80
C ALA A 69 -5.08 14.79 -1.72
N ILE A 70 -5.40 14.13 -0.60
CA ILE A 70 -5.19 12.69 -0.44
C ILE A 70 -5.99 11.92 -1.50
N GLY A 71 -7.29 12.20 -1.66
CA GLY A 71 -8.14 11.55 -2.65
C GLY A 71 -7.64 11.75 -4.07
N GLN A 72 -7.21 12.97 -4.42
CA GLN A 72 -6.68 13.28 -5.73
C GLN A 72 -5.38 12.50 -6.04
N LEU A 73 -4.47 12.37 -5.05
CA LEU A 73 -3.24 11.60 -5.20
C LEU A 73 -3.51 10.11 -5.39
N LEU A 74 -4.42 9.54 -4.59
CA LEU A 74 -4.82 8.13 -4.69
C LEU A 74 -5.48 7.83 -6.05
N TRP A 75 -6.35 8.75 -6.52
CA TRP A 75 -6.97 8.65 -7.84
C TRP A 75 -5.92 8.70 -8.96
N ALA A 76 -4.96 9.60 -8.89
CA ALA A 76 -3.88 9.70 -9.88
C ALA A 76 -3.06 8.40 -9.98
N GLY A 77 -2.89 7.68 -8.86
CA GLY A 77 -2.21 6.38 -8.82
C GLY A 77 -3.05 5.23 -9.38
N GLN A 78 -4.28 5.06 -8.88
CA GLN A 78 -5.07 3.84 -9.12
C GLN A 78 -6.57 4.11 -9.34
N GLY A 79 -7.00 5.35 -9.54
CA GLY A 79 -8.41 5.66 -9.79
C GLY A 79 -8.93 5.01 -11.07
N ILE A 80 -10.20 4.59 -11.05
CA ILE A 80 -10.89 4.10 -12.24
C ILE A 80 -11.17 5.30 -13.15
N THR A 81 -10.74 5.22 -14.41
CA THR A 81 -10.81 6.31 -15.40
C THR A 81 -11.65 5.97 -16.62
N SER A 82 -12.19 4.76 -16.69
CA SER A 82 -13.03 4.33 -17.81
C SER A 82 -14.18 3.45 -17.33
N SER A 83 -15.24 3.38 -18.13
CA SER A 83 -16.45 2.61 -17.83
C SER A 83 -16.24 1.09 -17.78
N ASP A 84 -15.15 0.59 -18.37
CA ASP A 84 -14.75 -0.82 -18.33
C ASP A 84 -13.81 -1.14 -17.13
N GLY A 85 -13.71 -0.22 -16.16
CA GLY A 85 -12.97 -0.43 -14.92
C GLY A 85 -11.46 -0.25 -15.02
N LYS A 86 -10.93 0.27 -16.14
CA LYS A 86 -9.49 0.53 -16.26
C LYS A 86 -9.08 1.71 -15.39
N ARG A 87 -7.85 1.61 -14.88
CA ARG A 87 -7.28 2.55 -13.89
C ARG A 87 -6.34 3.57 -14.54
N ALA A 88 -6.01 4.61 -13.78
CA ALA A 88 -5.14 5.71 -14.20
C ALA A 88 -3.73 5.26 -14.61
N ALA A 89 -3.17 4.26 -13.92
CA ALA A 89 -1.88 3.68 -14.27
C ALA A 89 -2.07 2.38 -15.07
N PRO A 90 -1.21 2.13 -16.08
CA PRO A 90 -1.24 0.87 -16.82
C PRO A 90 -0.76 -0.28 -15.93
N ALA A 91 -1.46 -1.42 -16.01
CA ALA A 91 -1.14 -2.65 -15.30
C ALA A 91 -1.12 -3.83 -16.26
N ALA A 92 -0.23 -4.80 -16.02
CA ALA A 92 -0.11 -6.00 -16.85
C ALA A 92 -1.41 -6.79 -16.84
N GLY A 93 -2.04 -6.92 -18.02
CA GLY A 93 -3.29 -7.65 -18.21
C GLY A 93 -4.48 -7.11 -17.43
N ALA A 94 -4.43 -5.87 -16.91
CA ALA A 94 -5.40 -5.27 -16.01
C ALA A 94 -5.67 -6.11 -14.75
N LEU A 95 -4.64 -6.79 -14.22
CA LEU A 95 -4.73 -7.63 -13.02
C LEU A 95 -4.49 -6.86 -11.71
N TYR A 96 -3.97 -5.63 -11.81
CA TYR A 96 -3.85 -4.67 -10.70
C TYR A 96 -3.23 -5.25 -9.43
N ALA A 97 -1.92 -5.53 -9.53
CA ALA A 97 -1.14 -6.07 -8.41
C ALA A 97 -0.82 -5.03 -7.34
N LEU A 98 -1.09 -3.74 -7.59
CA LEU A 98 -0.73 -2.63 -6.71
C LEU A 98 -1.87 -2.26 -5.77
N GLU A 99 -1.51 -1.98 -4.51
CA GLU A 99 -2.37 -1.43 -3.48
C GLU A 99 -1.80 -0.11 -2.95
N LEU A 100 -2.68 0.85 -2.67
CA LEU A 100 -2.29 2.15 -2.13
C LEU A 100 -2.83 2.33 -0.71
N TYR A 101 -1.93 2.79 0.16
CA TYR A 101 -2.28 3.17 1.53
C TYR A 101 -1.78 4.59 1.83
N VAL A 102 -2.38 5.20 2.83
CA VAL A 102 -1.91 6.46 3.41
C VAL A 102 -1.67 6.25 4.88
N VAL A 103 -0.52 6.66 5.37
CA VAL A 103 -0.19 6.66 6.81
C VAL A 103 -0.12 8.10 7.27
N ALA A 104 -1.02 8.47 8.16
CA ALA A 104 -1.04 9.73 8.89
C ALA A 104 -0.71 9.48 10.38
N PRO A 105 -0.51 10.50 11.21
CA PRO A 105 -0.11 10.34 12.61
C PRO A 105 -1.02 9.45 13.45
N THR A 106 -2.31 9.37 13.13
CA THR A 106 -3.31 8.70 13.96
C THR A 106 -4.12 7.65 13.20
N GLU A 107 -3.87 7.48 11.91
CA GLU A 107 -4.65 6.56 11.09
C GLU A 107 -3.87 5.99 9.91
N VAL A 108 -4.33 4.82 9.45
CA VAL A 108 -3.97 4.24 8.16
C VAL A 108 -5.23 4.18 7.31
N MET A 109 -5.12 4.60 6.05
CA MET A 109 -6.17 4.47 5.05
C MET A 109 -5.73 3.46 3.99
N HIS A 110 -6.65 2.61 3.52
CA HIS A 110 -6.48 1.75 2.35
C HIS A 110 -7.40 2.25 1.23
N TYR A 111 -6.85 2.54 0.08
CA TYR A 111 -7.61 3.05 -1.06
C TYR A 111 -8.37 1.95 -1.78
N LEU A 112 -9.67 2.17 -1.96
CA LEU A 112 -10.57 1.34 -2.76
C LEU A 112 -10.91 2.11 -4.04
N PRO A 113 -10.34 1.72 -5.21
CA PRO A 113 -10.64 2.40 -6.49
C PRO A 113 -12.11 2.35 -6.86
N ASP A 114 -12.79 1.24 -6.54
CA ASP A 114 -14.24 1.12 -6.74
C ASP A 114 -14.98 2.08 -5.82
N GLY A 115 -15.77 2.97 -6.46
CA GLY A 115 -16.48 4.03 -5.75
C GLY A 115 -15.60 5.16 -5.22
N HIS A 116 -14.28 5.16 -5.48
CA HIS A 116 -13.33 6.18 -5.01
C HIS A 116 -13.44 6.42 -3.50
N ARG A 117 -13.16 5.38 -2.71
CA ARG A 117 -13.34 5.32 -1.25
C ARG A 117 -12.04 4.94 -0.56
N ALA A 118 -12.02 5.10 0.75
CA ALA A 118 -10.94 4.55 1.57
C ALA A 118 -11.52 3.84 2.80
N GLU A 119 -10.97 2.68 3.12
CA GLU A 119 -11.11 2.07 4.44
C GLU A 119 -10.14 2.73 5.40
N THR A 120 -10.55 2.93 6.64
CA THR A 120 -9.75 3.62 7.67
C THR A 120 -9.58 2.75 8.91
N ARG A 121 -8.42 2.89 9.53
CA ARG A 121 -8.08 2.27 10.80
C ARG A 121 -7.31 3.25 11.67
N ALA A 122 -7.81 3.52 12.87
CA ALA A 122 -7.06 4.29 13.86
C ALA A 122 -5.82 3.52 14.33
N THR A 123 -4.73 4.23 14.56
CA THR A 123 -3.47 3.67 15.03
C THR A 123 -2.68 4.72 15.81
N HIS A 124 -1.61 4.29 16.49
CA HIS A 124 -0.55 5.20 16.90
C HIS A 124 0.29 5.62 15.70
N ASP A 125 1.15 6.61 15.86
CA ASP A 125 2.03 7.07 14.80
C ASP A 125 3.03 5.98 14.37
N LEU A 126 2.83 5.41 13.18
CA LEU A 126 3.69 4.36 12.63
C LEU A 126 4.90 4.91 11.85
N ARG A 127 4.97 6.23 11.61
CA ARG A 127 6.03 6.84 10.80
C ARG A 127 7.44 6.66 11.40
N PRO A 128 7.66 6.75 12.74
CA PRO A 128 8.97 6.44 13.34
C PRO A 128 9.43 5.01 13.06
N GLU A 129 8.52 4.04 13.16
CA GLU A 129 8.82 2.62 12.91
C GLU A 129 9.10 2.35 11.43
N LEU A 130 8.35 2.98 10.54
CA LEU A 130 8.59 2.92 9.09
C LEU A 130 9.91 3.60 8.72
N ARG A 131 10.29 4.70 9.38
CA ARG A 131 11.60 5.33 9.21
C ARG A 131 12.73 4.36 9.54
N ALA A 132 12.62 3.62 10.66
CA ALA A 132 13.64 2.65 11.04
C ALA A 132 13.82 1.56 9.96
N LEU A 133 12.75 1.15 9.29
CA LEU A 133 12.75 0.20 8.18
C LEU A 133 13.17 0.82 6.83
N ALA A 134 13.32 2.12 6.76
CA ALA A 134 13.67 2.89 5.56
C ALA A 134 15.05 3.56 5.67
N VAL A 135 16.05 2.81 6.17
CA VAL A 135 17.44 3.28 6.33
C VAL A 135 17.52 4.59 7.12
N ASN A 136 16.62 4.75 8.11
CA ASN A 136 16.51 5.93 8.97
C ASN A 136 16.33 7.26 8.22
N GLN A 137 15.71 7.26 7.03
CA GLN A 137 15.46 8.50 6.28
C GLN A 137 14.49 9.41 7.04
N ALA A 138 15.00 10.55 7.50
CA ALA A 138 14.24 11.49 8.34
C ALA A 138 12.95 12.00 7.68
N SER A 139 12.91 12.09 6.35
CA SER A 139 11.73 12.51 5.59
C SER A 139 10.51 11.61 5.81
N VAL A 140 10.72 10.33 6.13
CA VAL A 140 9.62 9.36 6.38
C VAL A 140 8.84 9.73 7.63
N GLU A 141 9.51 10.10 8.70
CA GLU A 141 8.85 10.52 9.96
C GLU A 141 8.38 11.98 9.90
N ALA A 142 9.15 12.85 9.24
CA ALA A 142 8.91 14.29 9.23
C ALA A 142 7.71 14.71 8.35
N ALA A 143 7.31 13.90 7.37
CA ALA A 143 6.21 14.24 6.49
C ALA A 143 4.85 14.15 7.21
N PRO A 144 3.91 15.06 6.95
CA PRO A 144 2.56 14.99 7.54
C PRO A 144 1.78 13.74 7.11
N ALA A 145 2.10 13.17 5.96
CA ALA A 145 1.55 11.90 5.50
C ALA A 145 2.56 11.11 4.64
N LEU A 146 2.40 9.79 4.62
CA LEU A 146 3.09 8.90 3.71
C LEU A 146 2.08 8.25 2.77
N LEU A 147 2.28 8.35 1.46
CA LEU A 147 1.66 7.40 0.54
C LEU A 147 2.52 6.13 0.57
N VAL A 148 1.89 5.00 0.79
CA VAL A 148 2.54 3.69 0.80
C VAL A 148 2.08 2.93 -0.43
N VAL A 149 3.03 2.51 -1.23
CA VAL A 149 2.78 1.72 -2.43
C VAL A 149 3.21 0.30 -2.16
N ALA A 150 2.25 -0.60 -2.08
CA ALA A 150 2.47 -2.03 -1.89
C ALA A 150 2.11 -2.81 -3.14
N ALA A 151 2.74 -3.95 -3.34
CA ALA A 151 2.46 -4.85 -4.45
C ALA A 151 2.20 -6.27 -3.97
N ASP A 152 1.29 -6.97 -4.66
CA ASP A 152 1.02 -8.39 -4.54
C ASP A 152 1.26 -9.08 -5.89
N PRO A 153 2.50 -9.52 -6.17
CA PRO A 153 2.84 -10.17 -7.43
C PRO A 153 2.09 -11.49 -7.66
N SER A 154 1.52 -12.10 -6.62
CA SER A 154 0.78 -13.36 -6.75
C SER A 154 -0.42 -13.24 -7.71
N ARG A 155 -1.03 -12.06 -7.78
CA ARG A 155 -2.11 -11.74 -8.73
C ARG A 155 -1.71 -11.88 -10.21
N LEU A 156 -0.41 -11.79 -10.49
CA LEU A 156 0.15 -11.87 -11.83
C LEU A 156 0.69 -13.26 -12.19
N THR A 157 0.95 -14.10 -11.17
CA THR A 157 1.70 -15.35 -11.32
C THR A 157 1.02 -16.33 -12.28
N ALA A 158 -0.30 -16.48 -12.19
CA ALA A 158 -1.03 -17.42 -13.06
C ALA A 158 -0.89 -17.10 -14.56
N ARG A 159 -0.75 -15.81 -14.92
CA ARG A 159 -0.66 -15.38 -16.33
C ARG A 159 0.78 -15.14 -16.78
N TYR A 160 1.67 -14.70 -15.90
CA TYR A 160 2.99 -14.20 -16.27
C TYR A 160 4.15 -14.98 -15.66
N GLY A 161 3.87 -15.95 -14.77
CA GLY A 161 4.89 -16.82 -14.18
C GLY A 161 6.04 -16.04 -13.56
N GLY A 162 7.27 -16.34 -13.96
CA GLY A 162 8.48 -15.69 -13.44
C GLY A 162 8.62 -14.19 -13.72
N ARG A 163 7.75 -13.59 -14.56
CA ARG A 163 7.73 -12.15 -14.81
C ARG A 163 6.80 -11.38 -13.87
N ALA A 164 6.08 -12.06 -12.98
CA ALA A 164 5.10 -11.44 -12.09
C ALA A 164 5.69 -10.29 -11.24
N ASN A 165 6.84 -10.50 -10.62
CA ASN A 165 7.52 -9.46 -9.82
C ASN A 165 7.87 -8.23 -10.66
N LEU A 166 8.50 -8.45 -11.82
CA LEU A 166 8.87 -7.35 -12.71
C LEU A 166 7.65 -6.52 -13.13
N TYR A 167 6.53 -7.18 -13.49
CA TYR A 167 5.34 -6.45 -13.92
C TYR A 167 4.63 -5.74 -12.78
N ALA A 168 4.68 -6.27 -11.56
CA ALA A 168 4.22 -5.56 -10.37
C ALA A 168 5.06 -4.31 -10.11
N ASP A 169 6.39 -4.41 -10.20
CA ASP A 169 7.30 -3.26 -10.01
C ASP A 169 7.09 -2.17 -11.09
N LEU A 170 6.86 -2.56 -12.34
CA LEU A 170 6.53 -1.61 -13.41
C LEU A 170 5.21 -0.89 -13.14
N GLU A 171 4.16 -1.60 -12.67
CA GLU A 171 2.90 -0.97 -12.29
C GLU A 171 3.09 0.03 -11.14
N VAL A 172 3.86 -0.35 -10.12
CA VAL A 172 4.24 0.54 -9.00
C VAL A 172 4.92 1.81 -9.53
N ALA A 173 5.88 1.67 -10.46
CA ALA A 173 6.59 2.81 -11.02
C ALA A 173 5.66 3.75 -11.80
N HIS A 174 4.77 3.21 -12.64
CA HIS A 174 3.81 3.99 -13.41
C HIS A 174 2.87 4.79 -12.49
N ALA A 175 2.25 4.12 -11.51
CA ALA A 175 1.33 4.75 -10.57
C ALA A 175 2.04 5.81 -9.72
N THR A 176 3.24 5.51 -9.25
CA THR A 176 4.06 6.44 -8.47
C THR A 176 4.37 7.70 -9.25
N GLN A 177 4.78 7.59 -10.52
CA GLN A 177 5.06 8.78 -11.34
C GLN A 177 3.82 9.64 -11.54
N ASN A 178 2.64 9.05 -11.77
CA ASN A 178 1.39 9.81 -11.84
C ASN A 178 1.12 10.59 -10.54
N MET A 179 1.28 9.94 -9.38
CA MET A 179 1.12 10.60 -8.08
C MET A 179 2.12 11.73 -7.88
N LEU A 180 3.39 11.55 -8.28
CA LEU A 180 4.42 12.59 -8.14
C LEU A 180 4.16 13.82 -9.02
N LEU A 181 3.60 13.65 -10.21
CA LEU A 181 3.17 14.76 -11.06
C LEU A 181 1.96 15.46 -10.44
N GLN A 182 1.01 14.70 -9.92
CA GLN A 182 -0.16 15.25 -9.22
C GLN A 182 0.23 16.01 -7.94
N VAL A 183 1.27 15.57 -7.21
CA VAL A 183 1.85 16.31 -6.07
C VAL A 183 2.22 17.74 -6.50
N VAL A 184 2.89 17.88 -7.63
CA VAL A 184 3.32 19.21 -8.14
C VAL A 184 2.11 20.08 -8.48
N THR A 185 1.12 19.52 -9.18
CA THR A 185 -0.08 20.29 -9.58
C THR A 185 -0.94 20.74 -8.40
N LEU A 186 -0.81 20.05 -7.24
CA LEU A 186 -1.47 20.42 -5.98
C LEU A 186 -0.66 21.40 -5.14
N GLY A 187 0.51 21.88 -5.61
CA GLY A 187 1.41 22.74 -4.85
C GLY A 187 2.05 22.01 -3.65
N LEU A 188 2.08 20.71 -3.67
CA LEU A 188 2.72 19.86 -2.68
C LEU A 188 4.13 19.46 -3.11
N VAL A 189 4.87 18.85 -2.18
CA VAL A 189 6.20 18.30 -2.41
C VAL A 189 6.27 16.88 -1.87
N ALA A 190 7.11 16.06 -2.50
CA ALA A 190 7.29 14.66 -2.11
C ALA A 190 8.68 14.13 -2.47
N VAL A 191 8.98 12.95 -1.95
CA VAL A 191 10.12 12.12 -2.36
C VAL A 191 9.75 10.64 -2.34
N THR A 192 10.24 9.87 -3.29
CA THR A 192 10.15 8.40 -3.23
C THR A 192 11.27 7.82 -2.38
N VAL A 193 10.93 6.92 -1.48
CA VAL A 193 11.88 6.16 -0.66
C VAL A 193 11.70 4.68 -1.01
N GLY A 194 12.59 4.17 -1.87
CA GLY A 194 12.63 2.76 -2.27
C GLY A 194 13.57 1.90 -1.42
N ALA A 195 14.47 2.54 -0.65
CA ALA A 195 15.32 1.84 0.30
C ALA A 195 14.50 1.53 1.58
N VAL A 196 13.53 0.64 1.47
CA VAL A 196 12.65 0.19 2.54
C VAL A 196 12.71 -1.33 2.64
N ASP A 197 12.73 -1.85 3.88
CA ASP A 197 12.56 -3.28 4.11
C ASP A 197 11.06 -3.62 3.99
N GLY A 198 10.66 -3.98 2.77
CA GLY A 198 9.27 -3.99 2.34
C GLY A 198 8.39 -5.01 3.06
N ALA A 199 8.88 -6.22 3.32
CA ALA A 199 8.10 -7.24 4.01
C ALA A 199 7.92 -6.93 5.51
N PRO A 200 8.93 -6.51 6.28
CA PRO A 200 8.74 -5.95 7.61
C PRO A 200 7.82 -4.74 7.66
N ALA A 201 7.93 -3.81 6.70
CA ALA A 201 7.05 -2.65 6.63
C ALA A 201 5.58 -3.05 6.40
N ALA A 202 5.32 -4.02 5.52
CA ALA A 202 3.99 -4.56 5.29
C ALA A 202 3.41 -5.19 6.57
N ARG A 203 4.20 -5.97 7.31
CA ARG A 203 3.79 -6.54 8.61
C ARG A 203 3.50 -5.47 9.65
N LYS A 204 4.35 -4.43 9.73
CA LYS A 204 4.15 -3.31 10.67
C LYS A 204 2.84 -2.56 10.36
N LEU A 205 2.53 -2.39 9.09
CA LEU A 205 1.28 -1.80 8.64
C LEU A 205 0.09 -2.76 8.73
N GLY A 206 0.32 -4.04 9.06
CA GLY A 206 -0.73 -5.07 9.08
C GLY A 206 -1.37 -5.32 7.72
N LEU A 207 -0.59 -5.21 6.64
CA LEU A 207 -1.12 -5.45 5.29
C LEU A 207 -1.44 -6.94 5.08
N PRO A 208 -2.36 -7.26 4.15
CA PRO A 208 -2.68 -8.63 3.79
C PRO A 208 -1.46 -9.44 3.40
N HIS A 209 -1.50 -10.75 3.68
CA HIS A 209 -0.44 -11.67 3.26
C HIS A 209 -0.24 -11.62 1.73
N GLY A 210 1.00 -11.65 1.29
CA GLY A 210 1.38 -11.54 -0.12
C GLY A 210 1.74 -10.12 -0.56
N GLN A 211 1.32 -9.11 0.18
CA GLN A 211 1.70 -7.73 -0.11
C GLN A 211 3.08 -7.39 0.48
N THR A 212 3.84 -6.64 -0.31
CA THR A 212 5.15 -6.10 0.09
C THR A 212 5.17 -4.60 -0.21
N VAL A 213 5.66 -3.79 0.72
CA VAL A 213 5.85 -2.35 0.48
C VAL A 213 7.03 -2.15 -0.47
N VAL A 214 6.78 -1.44 -1.57
CA VAL A 214 7.81 -1.12 -2.58
C VAL A 214 8.31 0.31 -2.42
N TYR A 215 7.38 1.26 -2.18
CA TYR A 215 7.71 2.66 -1.91
C TYR A 215 7.01 3.19 -0.67
N LEU A 216 7.75 3.98 0.11
CA LEU A 216 7.20 5.01 0.98
C LEU A 216 7.38 6.36 0.28
N ILE A 217 6.32 7.16 0.19
CA ILE A 217 6.34 8.46 -0.46
C ILE A 217 5.93 9.53 0.57
N PRO A 218 6.89 10.05 1.35
CA PRO A 218 6.66 11.23 2.18
C PRO A 218 6.12 12.38 1.33
N VAL A 219 5.00 12.97 1.75
CA VAL A 219 4.31 14.05 1.04
C VAL A 219 3.80 15.10 2.01
N GLY A 220 3.87 16.37 1.62
CA GLY A 220 3.43 17.50 2.43
C GLY A 220 3.48 18.81 1.68
N PHE A 221 3.18 19.90 2.38
CA PHE A 221 3.38 21.26 1.86
C PHE A 221 4.86 21.64 1.91
N PRO A 222 5.35 22.47 0.97
CA PRO A 222 6.70 23.00 1.03
C PRO A 222 6.89 23.88 2.28
N VAL A 223 8.15 23.98 2.75
CA VAL A 223 8.58 24.87 3.84
C VAL A 223 8.72 26.28 3.34
#